data_a21f123bd408385ef9d36e701c6e3504
#
_entry.id   a21f123bd408385ef9d36e701c6e3504
#
_cell.length_a   1.000
_cell.length_b   1.000
_cell.length_c   1.000
_cell.angle_alpha   90.00
_cell.angle_beta   90.00
_cell.angle_gamma   90.00
#
_symmetry.space_group_name_H-M   'P 1'
#
loop_
_entity.id
_entity.type
_entity.pdbx_description
1 polymer ?
#
loop_
_entity_poly.entity_id
_entity_poly.type
_entity_poly.pdbx_seq_one_letter_code
_entity_poly.pdbx_strand_id
1 'polypeptide(L)'
;MKTSDFIEALISFANTIKTGFNVYYDRAPKEKNYPYGVISHISPTDLCEGDLTFFDFDLWTDDKKPSATVELEELCDSCRKQLDKKILSVDGSFVSHIGYESRDSSDDREDDLSHRRQVYAARIFYYESEEN
;
A
#
# COMPACT_ATOMS: atom_id res chain seq x y z
N MET A 1 -16.66 -3.39 10.87
CA MET A 1 -16.54 -3.61 9.41
C MET A 1 -15.19 -4.19 9.09
N LYS A 2 -15.19 -5.32 8.46
CA LYS A 2 -13.97 -6.12 8.24
C LYS A 2 -12.94 -5.44 7.33
N THR A 3 -13.41 -4.67 6.33
CA THR A 3 -12.51 -3.96 5.42
C THR A 3 -11.64 -2.95 6.16
N SER A 4 -12.20 -2.26 7.15
CA SER A 4 -11.43 -1.30 7.94
C SER A 4 -10.32 -1.97 8.74
N ASP A 5 -10.54 -3.19 9.21
CA ASP A 5 -9.51 -3.96 9.92
C ASP A 5 -8.33 -4.27 9.00
N PHE A 6 -8.62 -4.66 7.75
CA PHE A 6 -7.58 -4.90 6.75
C PHE A 6 -6.80 -3.63 6.44
N ILE A 7 -7.50 -2.50 6.23
CA ILE A 7 -6.86 -1.22 5.94
C ILE A 7 -5.93 -0.80 7.08
N GLU A 8 -6.39 -0.87 8.31
CA GLU A 8 -5.57 -0.52 9.47
C GLU A 8 -4.32 -1.39 9.57
N ALA A 9 -4.47 -2.70 9.40
CA ALA A 9 -3.33 -3.62 9.46
C ALA A 9 -2.34 -3.37 8.31
N LEU A 10 -2.85 -3.10 7.11
CA LEU A 10 -2.02 -2.83 5.94
C LEU A 10 -1.21 -1.54 6.12
N ILE A 11 -1.85 -0.47 6.57
CA ILE A 11 -1.17 0.81 6.82
C ILE A 11 -0.12 0.66 7.93
N SER A 12 -0.46 -0.02 9.01
CA SER A 12 0.49 -0.27 10.10
C SER A 12 1.72 -1.04 9.62
N PHE A 13 1.50 -2.08 8.81
CA PHE A 13 2.61 -2.85 8.25
C PHE A 13 3.44 -2.00 7.29
N ALA A 14 2.80 -1.26 6.39
CA ALA A 14 3.50 -0.43 5.41
C ALA A 14 4.41 0.62 6.07
N ASN A 15 4.02 1.15 7.22
CA ASN A 15 4.84 2.09 7.97
C ASN A 15 6.08 1.45 8.62
N THR A 16 6.20 0.13 8.61
CA THR A 16 7.40 -0.57 9.11
C THR A 16 8.42 -0.87 8.01
N ILE A 17 8.09 -0.63 6.74
CA ILE A 17 8.94 -1.04 5.61
C ILE A 17 10.29 -0.34 5.63
N LYS A 18 10.30 0.95 5.94
CA LYS A 18 11.54 1.72 6.02
C LYS A 18 11.39 2.87 7.03
N THR A 19 12.43 3.08 7.83
CA THR A 19 12.49 4.21 8.76
C THR A 19 12.46 5.53 8.00
N GLY A 20 11.61 6.46 8.44
CA GLY A 20 11.47 7.77 7.80
C GLY A 20 10.57 7.78 6.58
N PHE A 21 9.99 6.65 6.23
CA PHE A 21 9.02 6.53 5.15
C PHE A 21 7.64 6.33 5.76
N ASN A 22 6.77 7.34 5.61
CA ASN A 22 5.42 7.32 6.17
C ASN A 22 4.41 6.94 5.09
N VAL A 23 3.45 6.12 5.46
CA VAL A 23 2.39 5.66 4.56
C VAL A 23 1.05 6.10 5.11
N TYR A 24 0.24 6.70 4.26
CA TYR A 24 -1.07 7.23 4.60
C TYR A 24 -2.16 6.48 3.83
N TYR A 25 -3.37 6.52 4.35
CA TYR A 25 -4.52 5.96 3.65
C TYR A 25 -5.27 7.07 2.93
N ASP A 26 -5.63 6.81 1.66
CA ASP A 26 -6.44 7.65 0.79
C ASP A 26 -5.75 8.94 0.35
N ARG A 27 -5.19 9.69 1.25
CA ARG A 27 -4.44 10.92 0.93
C ARG A 27 -3.40 11.23 1.99
N ALA A 28 -2.34 11.92 1.58
CA ALA A 28 -1.33 12.41 2.49
C ALA A 28 -1.76 13.75 3.10
N PRO A 29 -1.31 14.07 4.32
CA PRO A 29 -1.55 15.40 4.89
C PRO A 29 -0.81 16.47 4.11
N LYS A 30 -1.21 17.73 4.27
CA LYS A 30 -0.59 18.86 3.59
C LYS A 30 0.90 18.97 3.95
N GLU A 31 1.23 18.81 5.22
CA GLU A 31 2.61 18.79 5.69
C GLU A 31 3.07 17.35 5.81
N LYS A 32 4.09 17.01 5.03
CA LYS A 32 4.63 15.66 4.96
C LYS A 32 6.08 15.68 4.55
N ASN A 33 6.81 14.66 4.95
CA ASN A 33 8.20 14.46 4.54
C ASN A 33 8.27 13.55 3.33
N TYR A 34 9.24 13.78 2.46
CA TYR A 34 9.53 12.93 1.32
C TYR A 34 10.64 11.95 1.65
N PRO A 35 10.62 10.72 1.17
CA PRO A 35 9.51 10.13 0.40
C PRO A 35 8.33 9.75 1.28
N TYR A 36 7.16 9.62 0.70
CA TYR A 36 6.01 9.10 1.41
C TYR A 36 5.18 8.19 0.50
N GLY A 37 4.28 7.43 1.09
CA GLY A 37 3.40 6.54 0.35
C GLY A 37 1.93 6.78 0.69
N VAL A 38 1.06 6.47 -0.26
CA VAL A 38 -0.39 6.53 -0.07
C VAL A 38 -0.99 5.24 -0.61
N ILE A 39 -1.74 4.55 0.24
CA ILE A 39 -2.52 3.39 -0.17
C ILE A 39 -3.96 3.85 -0.37
N SER A 40 -4.50 3.57 -1.55
CA SER A 40 -5.83 4.05 -1.93
C SER A 40 -6.51 3.10 -2.89
N HIS A 41 -7.73 3.47 -3.31
CA HIS A 41 -8.52 2.71 -4.28
C HIS A 41 -8.73 1.25 -3.87
N ILE A 42 -9.04 1.05 -2.59
CA ILE A 42 -9.36 -0.27 -2.06
C ILE A 42 -10.66 -0.75 -2.72
N SER A 43 -10.58 -1.83 -3.47
CA SER A 43 -11.66 -2.28 -4.35
C SER A 43 -11.94 -3.76 -4.08
N PRO A 44 -12.75 -4.08 -3.08
CA PRO A 44 -13.07 -5.47 -2.76
C PRO A 44 -14.08 -6.06 -3.75
N THR A 45 -13.81 -7.30 -4.16
CA THR A 45 -14.72 -8.11 -4.97
C THR A 45 -15.04 -9.38 -4.18
N ASP A 46 -16.33 -9.60 -3.93
CA ASP A 46 -16.78 -10.77 -3.19
C ASP A 46 -16.62 -12.03 -4.06
N LEU A 47 -15.93 -13.02 -3.51
CA LEU A 47 -15.79 -14.34 -4.11
C LEU A 47 -16.46 -15.36 -3.20
N CYS A 48 -16.78 -16.55 -3.73
CA CYS A 48 -17.37 -17.62 -2.92
C CYS A 48 -16.50 -18.01 -1.72
N GLU A 49 -15.18 -17.84 -1.84
CA GLU A 49 -14.23 -18.18 -0.79
C GLU A 49 -13.36 -16.97 -0.43
N GLY A 50 -13.99 -15.94 0.14
CA GLY A 50 -13.31 -14.71 0.55
C GLY A 50 -13.46 -13.58 -0.45
N ASP A 51 -12.74 -12.49 -0.23
CA ASP A 51 -12.73 -11.32 -1.10
C ASP A 51 -11.42 -11.25 -1.87
N LEU A 52 -11.51 -10.77 -3.10
CA LEU A 52 -10.33 -10.34 -3.85
C LEU A 52 -10.33 -8.82 -3.84
N THR A 53 -9.32 -8.24 -3.20
CA THR A 53 -9.23 -6.80 -3.00
C THR A 53 -8.01 -6.25 -3.73
N PHE A 54 -8.22 -5.31 -4.63
CA PHE A 54 -7.13 -4.59 -5.28
C PHE A 54 -6.88 -3.29 -4.54
N PHE A 55 -5.63 -2.86 -4.50
CA PHE A 55 -5.30 -1.54 -3.98
C PHE A 55 -4.09 -0.96 -4.70
N ASP A 56 -4.04 0.38 -4.72
CA ASP A 56 -2.92 1.13 -5.26
C ASP A 56 -2.01 1.57 -4.13
N PHE A 57 -0.72 1.46 -4.36
CA PHE A 57 0.29 1.98 -3.46
C PHE A 57 1.12 3.00 -4.23
N ASP A 58 0.86 4.27 -3.98
CA ASP A 58 1.53 5.37 -4.63
C ASP A 58 2.71 5.83 -3.79
N LEU A 59 3.89 5.91 -4.41
CA LEU A 59 5.10 6.36 -3.76
C LEU A 59 5.56 7.66 -4.42
N TRP A 60 5.82 8.67 -3.59
CA TRP A 60 6.15 10.02 -4.02
C TRP A 60 7.47 10.46 -3.42
N THR A 61 8.28 11.16 -4.22
CA THR A 61 9.45 11.87 -3.71
C THR A 61 9.61 13.19 -4.45
N ASP A 62 10.36 14.12 -3.85
CA ASP A 62 10.73 15.35 -4.56
C ASP A 62 11.99 15.09 -5.41
N ASP A 63 12.19 15.91 -6.43
CA ASP A 63 13.32 15.80 -7.37
C ASP A 63 14.46 16.76 -7.05
N LYS A 64 14.64 17.09 -5.76
CA LYS A 64 15.67 18.05 -5.33
C LYS A 64 17.09 17.60 -5.53
N LYS A 65 17.32 16.29 -5.62
CA LYS A 65 18.64 15.73 -5.86
C LYS A 65 18.65 14.83 -7.10
N PRO A 66 19.83 14.74 -7.79
CA PRO A 66 19.92 13.95 -9.02
C PRO A 66 19.59 12.46 -8.83
N SER A 67 19.79 11.92 -7.64
CA SER A 67 19.55 10.50 -7.33
C SER A 67 18.13 10.21 -6.92
N ALA A 68 17.24 11.21 -6.86
CA ALA A 68 15.87 11.05 -6.33
C ALA A 68 15.09 9.93 -7.02
N THR A 69 15.11 9.89 -8.35
CA THR A 69 14.37 8.88 -9.12
C THR A 69 14.91 7.47 -8.86
N VAL A 70 16.23 7.31 -8.78
CA VAL A 70 16.85 6.01 -8.48
C VAL A 70 16.49 5.56 -7.06
N GLU A 71 16.56 6.47 -6.10
CA GLU A 71 16.17 6.18 -4.71
C GLU A 71 14.69 5.78 -4.61
N LEU A 72 13.83 6.42 -5.41
CA LEU A 72 12.42 6.06 -5.48
C LEU A 72 12.22 4.63 -6.02
N GLU A 73 12.95 4.26 -7.07
CA GLU A 73 12.91 2.90 -7.62
C GLU A 73 13.38 1.87 -6.58
N GLU A 74 14.44 2.18 -5.84
CA GLU A 74 14.93 1.32 -4.75
C GLU A 74 13.89 1.16 -3.65
N LEU A 75 13.19 2.24 -3.32
CA LEU A 75 12.09 2.20 -2.34
C LEU A 75 10.94 1.33 -2.84
N CYS A 76 10.59 1.43 -4.12
CA CYS A 76 9.59 0.56 -4.75
C CYS A 76 9.98 -0.91 -4.64
N ASP A 77 11.24 -1.23 -4.89
CA ASP A 77 11.74 -2.60 -4.77
C ASP A 77 11.66 -3.10 -3.34
N SER A 78 11.96 -2.25 -2.36
CA SER A 78 11.84 -2.59 -0.94
C SER A 78 10.38 -2.85 -0.55
N CYS A 79 9.47 -2.01 -1.01
CA CYS A 79 8.04 -2.19 -0.77
C CYS A 79 7.53 -3.49 -1.38
N ARG A 80 7.90 -3.76 -2.63
CA ARG A 80 7.52 -5.00 -3.30
C ARG A 80 8.05 -6.23 -2.55
N LYS A 81 9.31 -6.19 -2.13
CA LYS A 81 9.92 -7.29 -1.39
C LYS A 81 9.17 -7.60 -0.09
N GLN A 82 8.68 -6.56 0.60
CA GLN A 82 7.99 -6.72 1.86
C GLN A 82 6.52 -7.11 1.70
N LEU A 83 5.87 -6.61 0.65
CA LEU A 83 4.43 -6.80 0.44
C LEU A 83 4.08 -8.01 -0.43
N ASP A 84 4.88 -8.31 -1.45
CA ASP A 84 4.59 -9.43 -2.33
C ASP A 84 4.68 -10.74 -1.55
N LYS A 85 3.63 -11.55 -1.64
CA LYS A 85 3.48 -12.82 -0.91
C LYS A 85 3.37 -12.65 0.61
N LYS A 86 3.12 -11.43 1.08
CA LYS A 86 2.94 -11.19 2.51
C LYS A 86 1.60 -11.77 2.97
N ILE A 87 1.67 -12.50 4.07
CA ILE A 87 0.47 -12.94 4.79
C ILE A 87 0.25 -11.95 5.91
N LEU A 88 -0.84 -11.22 5.84
CA LEU A 88 -1.22 -10.23 6.83
C LEU A 88 -2.51 -10.68 7.49
N SER A 89 -2.51 -10.76 8.81
CA SER A 89 -3.66 -11.27 9.54
C SER A 89 -3.86 -10.55 10.87
N VAL A 90 -5.11 -10.53 11.30
CA VAL A 90 -5.50 -10.06 12.63
C VAL A 90 -6.37 -11.14 13.24
N ASP A 91 -5.98 -11.62 14.40
CA ASP A 91 -6.71 -12.70 15.10
C ASP A 91 -8.17 -12.33 15.30
N GLY A 92 -9.04 -13.25 14.95
CA GLY A 92 -10.49 -13.04 15.08
C GLY A 92 -11.13 -12.16 14.01
N SER A 93 -10.35 -11.59 13.12
CA SER A 93 -10.85 -10.71 12.07
C SER A 93 -10.64 -11.25 10.66
N PHE A 94 -9.40 -11.37 10.22
CA PHE A 94 -9.12 -11.82 8.85
C PHE A 94 -7.72 -12.43 8.71
N VAL A 95 -7.55 -13.14 7.59
CA VAL A 95 -6.23 -13.53 7.09
C VAL A 95 -6.18 -13.16 5.60
N SER A 96 -5.07 -12.59 5.16
CA SER A 96 -4.92 -12.15 3.78
C SER A 96 -3.59 -12.58 3.18
N HIS A 97 -3.60 -12.82 1.85
CA HIS A 97 -2.42 -13.07 1.05
C HIS A 97 -2.30 -11.94 0.04
N ILE A 98 -1.21 -11.20 0.10
CA ILE A 98 -0.98 -10.05 -0.78
C ILE A 98 -0.08 -10.46 -1.93
N GLY A 99 -0.42 -10.05 -3.14
CA GLY A 99 0.39 -10.28 -4.33
C GLY A 99 0.61 -9.00 -5.11
N TYR A 100 1.83 -8.84 -5.63
CA TYR A 100 2.18 -7.71 -6.49
C TYR A 100 1.65 -7.94 -7.90
N GLU A 101 1.09 -6.91 -8.51
CA GLU A 101 0.56 -6.97 -9.87
C GLU A 101 1.37 -6.17 -10.88
N SER A 102 1.59 -4.87 -10.63
CA SER A 102 2.23 -4.00 -11.62
C SER A 102 2.83 -2.73 -11.00
N ARG A 103 3.64 -2.04 -11.81
CA ARG A 103 4.21 -0.73 -11.45
C ARG A 103 4.11 0.20 -12.66
N ASP A 104 3.62 1.42 -12.42
CA ASP A 104 3.56 2.50 -13.40
C ASP A 104 4.28 3.73 -12.85
N SER A 105 4.70 4.61 -13.74
CA SER A 105 5.29 5.88 -13.35
C SER A 105 4.49 7.05 -13.91
N SER A 106 4.41 8.12 -13.13
CA SER A 106 3.73 9.35 -13.51
C SER A 106 4.36 10.49 -12.73
N ASP A 107 5.28 11.22 -13.35
CA ASP A 107 6.00 12.30 -12.70
C ASP A 107 5.24 13.61 -12.86
N ASP A 108 5.21 14.40 -11.79
CA ASP A 108 4.64 15.74 -11.81
C ASP A 108 5.80 16.76 -11.99
N ARG A 109 5.98 17.19 -13.21
CA ARG A 109 7.10 18.07 -13.56
C ARG A 109 6.89 19.52 -13.09
N GLU A 110 5.64 19.94 -12.91
CA GLU A 110 5.35 21.30 -12.45
C GLU A 110 5.72 21.48 -10.99
N ASP A 111 5.52 20.43 -10.18
CA ASP A 111 5.83 20.47 -8.76
C ASP A 111 7.15 19.79 -8.41
N ASP A 112 7.95 19.41 -9.42
CA ASP A 112 9.21 18.69 -9.25
C ASP A 112 9.04 17.45 -8.38
N LEU A 113 8.02 16.66 -8.69
CA LEU A 113 7.72 15.42 -7.98
C LEU A 113 7.87 14.21 -8.91
N SER A 114 8.40 13.14 -8.35
CA SER A 114 8.42 11.83 -9.01
C SER A 114 7.45 10.91 -8.30
N HIS A 115 6.74 10.10 -9.07
CA HIS A 115 5.70 9.22 -8.58
C HIS A 115 5.80 7.84 -9.22
N ARG A 116 5.59 6.82 -8.40
CA ARG A 116 5.44 5.44 -8.87
C ARG A 116 4.20 4.84 -8.23
N ARG A 117 3.38 4.21 -9.05
CA ARG A 117 2.21 3.49 -8.57
C ARG A 117 2.45 1.99 -8.68
N GLN A 118 2.30 1.29 -7.56
CA GLN A 118 2.26 -0.17 -7.55
C GLN A 118 0.84 -0.60 -7.32
N VAL A 119 0.43 -1.65 -8.00
CA VAL A 119 -0.88 -2.25 -7.81
C VAL A 119 -0.69 -3.63 -7.19
N TYR A 120 -1.44 -3.90 -6.15
CA TYR A 120 -1.44 -5.18 -5.43
C TYR A 120 -2.84 -5.78 -5.43
N ALA A 121 -2.89 -7.09 -5.33
CA ALA A 121 -4.12 -7.81 -5.09
C ALA A 121 -3.98 -8.59 -3.79
N ALA A 122 -4.99 -8.52 -2.95
CA ALA A 122 -5.03 -9.26 -1.70
C ALA A 122 -6.22 -10.19 -1.70
N ARG A 123 -5.97 -11.47 -1.47
CA ARG A 123 -7.03 -12.44 -1.22
C ARG A 123 -7.28 -12.47 0.28
N ILE A 124 -8.49 -12.12 0.70
CA ILE A 124 -8.81 -11.90 2.11
C ILE A 124 -9.94 -12.82 2.53
N PHE A 125 -9.72 -13.55 3.64
CA PHE A 125 -10.73 -14.37 4.27
C PHE A 125 -11.07 -13.71 5.60
N TYR A 126 -12.33 -13.26 5.74
CA TYR A 126 -12.81 -12.68 6.97
C TYR A 126 -13.48 -13.76 7.82
N TYR A 127 -13.17 -13.76 9.11
CA TYR A 127 -13.84 -14.68 10.03
C TYR A 127 -15.26 -14.20 10.27
N GLU A 128 -16.19 -15.14 10.30
CA GLU A 128 -17.58 -14.82 10.58
C GLU A 128 -17.74 -14.36 12.02
N SER A 129 -18.58 -13.34 12.21
CA SER A 129 -18.97 -12.92 13.53
C SER A 129 -19.95 -13.96 14.12
N GLU A 130 -19.74 -14.33 15.38
CA GLU A 130 -20.68 -15.19 16.09
C GLU A 130 -21.96 -14.45 16.49
N GLU A 131 -21.94 -13.14 16.36
CA GLU A 131 -23.09 -12.29 16.65
C GLU A 131 -23.85 -12.00 15.35
N ASN A 132 -24.96 -12.65 15.14
CA ASN A 132 -25.80 -12.41 13.99
C ASN A 132 -27.23 -12.15 14.39
#